data_93fd1c1304ec900ebd2d163ca1756bd5
#
_entry.id   93fd1c1304ec900ebd2d163ca1756bd5
#
_cell.length_a   1.000
_cell.length_b   1.000
_cell.length_c   1.000
_cell.angle_alpha   90.00
_cell.angle_beta   90.00
_cell.angle_gamma   90.00
#
_symmetry.space_group_name_H-M   'P 1'
#
loop_
_entity.id
_entity.type
_entity.pdbx_description
1 polymer ?
#
loop_
_entity_poly.entity_id
_entity_poly.type
_entity_poly.pdbx_seq_one_letter_code
_entity_poly.pdbx_strand_id
1 'polypeptide(L)'
;MPRCEGGRVLLNHIHLLIREREDTIGMAIKRIASSYVYYYNHKYSRDVHLFRERFKSELVNDMAYFVTLLRYIHQNPVKAGMVDEVKDFEFSSWQEYKDKDSVLFPLCDTQTVLNRIPYNELNALVNELLPDDIACLDIEDTSKGRPSDDQVMLLIKEKTGATNSSAFQQLPDEIKDNSCVR
;
A
#
# COMPACT_ATOMS: atom_id res chain seq x y z
N MET A 1 4.07 11.03 -19.85
CA MET A 1 3.45 10.40 -18.68
C MET A 1 4.44 9.46 -18.02
N PRO A 2 4.53 9.41 -16.68
CA PRO A 2 5.29 8.39 -15.97
C PRO A 2 4.83 6.99 -16.36
N ARG A 3 5.75 6.02 -16.33
CA ARG A 3 5.43 4.61 -16.61
C ARG A 3 5.62 3.77 -15.37
N CYS A 4 4.65 2.92 -15.07
CA CYS A 4 4.78 1.90 -14.06
C CYS A 4 5.62 0.75 -14.63
N GLU A 5 6.63 0.31 -13.90
CA GLU A 5 7.47 -0.85 -14.25
C GLU A 5 7.17 -2.05 -13.34
N GLY A 6 6.52 -1.81 -12.22
CA GLY A 6 6.04 -2.84 -11.30
C GLY A 6 5.19 -2.24 -10.20
N GLY A 7 4.29 -3.02 -9.65
CA GLY A 7 3.45 -2.56 -8.56
C GLY A 7 2.57 -3.65 -7.98
N ARG A 8 2.08 -3.38 -6.79
CA ARG A 8 1.09 -4.18 -6.08
C ARG A 8 0.21 -3.30 -5.21
N VAL A 9 -0.97 -3.77 -4.93
CA VAL A 9 -1.92 -3.15 -4.00
C VAL A 9 -2.14 -4.11 -2.84
N LEU A 10 -1.86 -3.65 -1.62
CA LEU A 10 -2.20 -4.35 -0.38
C LEU A 10 -3.46 -3.73 0.24
N LEU A 11 -3.90 -4.29 1.35
CA LEU A 11 -5.12 -3.83 2.02
C LEU A 11 -5.08 -2.37 2.47
N ASN A 12 -3.90 -1.87 2.84
CA ASN A 12 -3.71 -0.55 3.47
C ASN A 12 -2.68 0.34 2.77
N HIS A 13 -1.93 -0.18 1.80
CA HIS A 13 -0.92 0.60 1.06
C HIS A 13 -0.62 0.03 -0.33
N ILE A 14 0.07 0.82 -1.14
CA ILE A 14 0.43 0.48 -2.51
C ILE A 14 1.93 0.69 -2.67
N HIS A 15 2.61 -0.27 -3.28
CA HIS A 15 3.99 -0.11 -3.76
C HIS A 15 3.99 0.02 -5.26
N LEU A 16 4.70 1.02 -5.76
CA LEU A 16 4.82 1.28 -7.19
C LEU A 16 6.28 1.54 -7.56
N LEU A 17 6.76 0.86 -8.57
CA LEU A 17 8.04 1.14 -9.22
C LEU A 17 7.74 1.94 -10.47
N ILE A 18 8.08 3.24 -10.44
CA ILE A 18 7.67 4.19 -11.47
C ILE A 18 8.89 4.87 -12.06
N ARG A 19 8.94 4.95 -13.39
CA ARG A 19 9.92 5.77 -14.10
C ARG A 19 9.29 7.09 -14.52
N GLU A 20 9.87 8.19 -14.08
CA GLU A 20 9.49 9.53 -14.54
C GLU A 20 9.85 9.74 -16.01
N ARG A 21 9.08 10.61 -16.64
CA ARG A 21 9.33 11.12 -17.98
C ARG A 21 9.09 12.64 -17.99
N GLU A 22 8.12 13.11 -18.76
CA GLU A 22 7.74 14.51 -18.85
C GLU A 22 7.03 15.00 -17.59
N ASP A 23 6.11 14.19 -17.05
CA ASP A 23 5.39 14.49 -15.81
C ASP A 23 6.16 13.95 -14.60
N THR A 24 6.11 14.68 -13.49
CA THR A 24 6.69 14.24 -12.22
C THR A 24 5.82 13.18 -11.55
N ILE A 25 6.45 12.32 -10.73
CA ILE A 25 5.74 11.32 -9.93
C ILE A 25 4.70 11.97 -9.01
N GLY A 26 4.99 13.15 -8.45
CA GLY A 26 4.07 13.88 -7.59
C GLY A 26 2.76 14.24 -8.28
N MET A 27 2.82 14.63 -9.56
CA MET A 27 1.61 14.94 -10.36
C MET A 27 0.83 13.66 -10.68
N ALA A 28 1.52 12.57 -11.02
CA ALA A 28 0.87 11.29 -11.29
C ALA A 28 0.14 10.76 -10.06
N ILE A 29 0.82 10.69 -8.92
CA ILE A 29 0.23 10.20 -7.66
C ILE A 29 -0.93 11.10 -7.20
N LYS A 30 -0.81 12.43 -7.33
CA LYS A 30 -1.90 13.35 -7.02
C LYS A 30 -3.15 13.04 -7.84
N ARG A 31 -3.01 12.82 -9.16
CA ARG A 31 -4.15 12.50 -10.05
C ARG A 31 -4.80 11.18 -9.66
N ILE A 32 -3.99 10.12 -9.46
CA ILE A 32 -4.48 8.79 -9.06
C ILE A 32 -5.22 8.86 -7.72
N ALA A 33 -4.57 9.45 -6.70
CA ALA A 33 -5.15 9.55 -5.37
C ALA A 33 -6.46 10.35 -5.37
N SER A 34 -6.50 11.52 -6.05
CA SER A 34 -7.71 12.34 -6.12
C SER A 34 -8.87 11.62 -6.81
N SER A 35 -8.59 10.91 -7.93
CA SER A 35 -9.61 10.14 -8.65
C SER A 35 -10.13 8.98 -7.80
N TYR A 36 -9.23 8.28 -7.09
CA TYR A 36 -9.63 7.17 -6.25
C TYR A 36 -10.44 7.61 -5.03
N VAL A 37 -10.04 8.70 -4.36
CA VAL A 37 -10.80 9.30 -3.24
C VAL A 37 -12.20 9.70 -3.68
N TYR A 38 -12.31 10.37 -4.84
CA TYR A 38 -13.62 10.74 -5.39
C TYR A 38 -14.50 9.51 -5.65
N TYR A 39 -13.96 8.50 -6.34
CA TYR A 39 -14.67 7.25 -6.63
C TYR A 39 -15.13 6.56 -5.33
N TYR A 40 -14.21 6.42 -4.36
CA TYR A 40 -14.49 5.73 -3.12
C TYR A 40 -15.58 6.44 -2.29
N ASN A 41 -15.44 7.74 -2.12
CA ASN A 41 -16.38 8.53 -1.35
C ASN A 41 -17.78 8.51 -2.00
N HIS A 42 -17.85 8.62 -3.32
CA HIS A 42 -19.11 8.51 -4.05
C HIS A 42 -19.73 7.10 -3.92
N LYS A 43 -18.93 6.04 -4.11
CA LYS A 43 -19.40 4.65 -4.05
C LYS A 43 -19.97 4.26 -2.68
N TYR A 44 -19.35 4.74 -1.61
CA TYR A 44 -19.71 4.37 -0.25
C TYR A 44 -20.47 5.47 0.52
N SER A 45 -20.88 6.53 -0.18
CA SER A 45 -21.59 7.69 0.42
C SER A 45 -20.85 8.25 1.65
N ARG A 46 -19.55 8.43 1.52
CA ARG A 46 -18.64 8.93 2.57
C ARG A 46 -17.98 10.24 2.11
N ASP A 47 -17.51 11.01 3.09
CA ASP A 47 -16.67 12.19 2.88
C ASP A 47 -15.48 12.10 3.85
N VAL A 48 -14.51 11.26 3.47
CA VAL A 48 -13.36 10.94 4.32
C VAL A 48 -12.04 11.09 3.57
N HIS A 49 -10.97 11.36 4.32
CA HIS A 49 -9.60 11.30 3.84
C HIS A 49 -9.15 9.82 3.82
N LEU A 50 -8.98 9.25 2.61
CA LEU A 50 -8.54 7.86 2.46
C LEU A 50 -7.05 7.69 2.69
N PHE A 51 -6.25 8.66 2.24
CA PHE A 51 -4.80 8.62 2.40
C PHE A 51 -4.41 9.43 3.62
N ARG A 52 -3.79 8.76 4.59
CA ARG A 52 -3.42 9.35 5.88
C ARG A 52 -2.27 10.34 5.74
N GLU A 53 -1.31 10.01 4.87
CA GLU A 53 -0.07 10.78 4.69
C GLU A 53 0.24 10.97 3.20
N ARG A 54 1.24 11.80 2.92
CA ARG A 54 1.80 11.93 1.58
C ARG A 54 2.54 10.65 1.22
N PHE A 55 2.62 10.33 -0.08
CA PHE A 55 3.42 9.22 -0.55
C PHE A 55 4.89 9.42 -0.17
N LYS A 56 5.57 8.33 0.13
CA LYS A 56 7.02 8.27 0.30
C LYS A 56 7.62 7.82 -1.02
N SER A 57 8.77 8.32 -1.37
CA SER A 57 9.48 7.92 -2.59
C SER A 57 10.98 7.80 -2.32
N GLU A 58 11.60 6.86 -2.99
CA GLU A 58 13.02 6.61 -2.99
C GLU A 58 13.52 6.55 -4.42
N LEU A 59 14.72 7.05 -4.65
CA LEU A 59 15.32 7.07 -5.98
C LEU A 59 16.09 5.76 -6.23
N VAL A 60 15.78 5.12 -7.35
CA VAL A 60 16.44 3.90 -7.80
C VAL A 60 17.55 4.25 -8.78
N ASN A 61 18.80 4.19 -8.34
CA ASN A 61 19.95 4.69 -9.10
C ASN A 61 20.72 3.60 -9.86
N ASP A 62 20.54 2.33 -9.52
CA ASP A 62 21.26 1.23 -10.12
C ASP A 62 20.37 0.02 -10.40
N MET A 63 20.87 -0.87 -11.27
CA MET A 63 20.14 -2.05 -11.72
C MET A 63 20.02 -3.12 -10.63
N ALA A 64 21.01 -3.27 -9.76
CA ALA A 64 20.95 -4.27 -8.70
C ALA A 64 19.85 -3.93 -7.69
N TYR A 65 19.76 -2.66 -7.31
CA TYR A 65 18.72 -2.17 -6.44
C TYR A 65 17.33 -2.24 -7.12
N PHE A 66 17.25 -1.90 -8.41
CA PHE A 66 16.02 -2.07 -9.20
C PHE A 66 15.49 -3.50 -9.14
N VAL A 67 16.35 -4.49 -9.38
CA VAL A 67 15.97 -5.92 -9.32
C VAL A 67 15.54 -6.31 -7.91
N THR A 68 16.26 -5.85 -6.90
CA THR A 68 15.92 -6.08 -5.49
C THR A 68 14.53 -5.54 -5.16
N LEU A 69 14.21 -4.32 -5.57
CA LEU A 69 12.88 -3.72 -5.38
C LEU A 69 11.80 -4.48 -6.13
N LEU A 70 12.07 -4.89 -7.36
CA LEU A 70 11.12 -5.67 -8.14
C LEU A 70 10.80 -7.01 -7.46
N ARG A 71 11.82 -7.71 -6.97
CA ARG A 71 11.67 -8.92 -6.15
C ARG A 71 10.87 -8.63 -4.89
N TYR A 72 11.27 -7.62 -4.13
CA TYR A 72 10.61 -7.21 -2.90
C TYR A 72 9.11 -6.93 -3.10
N ILE A 73 8.77 -6.13 -4.11
CA ILE A 73 7.37 -5.79 -4.43
C ILE A 73 6.55 -7.07 -4.68
N HIS A 74 7.05 -8.03 -5.42
CA HIS A 74 6.30 -9.22 -5.78
C HIS A 74 6.32 -10.32 -4.69
N GLN A 75 7.40 -10.42 -3.89
CA GLN A 75 7.51 -11.41 -2.81
C GLN A 75 6.74 -11.04 -1.55
N ASN A 76 6.47 -9.76 -1.34
CA ASN A 76 5.88 -9.28 -0.07
C ASN A 76 4.54 -9.95 0.29
N PRO A 77 3.58 -10.22 -0.64
CA PRO A 77 2.38 -10.97 -0.30
C PRO A 77 2.66 -12.39 0.21
N VAL A 78 3.69 -13.05 -0.33
CA VAL A 78 4.14 -14.38 0.15
C VAL A 78 4.76 -14.26 1.54
N LYS A 79 5.67 -13.28 1.73
CA LYS A 79 6.27 -13.00 3.05
C LYS A 79 5.21 -12.64 4.11
N ALA A 80 4.15 -11.95 3.71
CA ALA A 80 3.02 -11.60 4.58
C ALA A 80 2.05 -12.79 4.82
N GLY A 81 2.29 -13.96 4.24
CA GLY A 81 1.42 -15.12 4.37
C GLY A 81 0.03 -14.97 3.72
N MET A 82 -0.11 -14.04 2.77
CA MET A 82 -1.38 -13.81 2.07
C MET A 82 -1.62 -14.84 0.96
N VAL A 83 -0.56 -15.32 0.34
CA VAL A 83 -0.56 -16.35 -0.71
C VAL A 83 0.69 -17.22 -0.55
N ASP A 84 0.67 -18.44 -1.12
CA ASP A 84 1.80 -19.37 -1.08
C ASP A 84 2.84 -19.06 -2.15
N GLU A 85 2.41 -18.60 -3.33
CA GLU A 85 3.29 -18.29 -4.45
C GLU A 85 3.01 -16.87 -5.00
N VAL A 86 4.04 -16.22 -5.56
CA VAL A 86 3.96 -14.88 -6.13
C VAL A 86 2.88 -14.78 -7.22
N LYS A 87 2.71 -15.82 -8.02
CA LYS A 87 1.74 -15.89 -9.11
C LYS A 87 0.27 -15.86 -8.65
N ASP A 88 0.02 -16.22 -7.38
CA ASP A 88 -1.33 -16.39 -6.85
C ASP A 88 -1.91 -15.07 -6.30
N PHE A 89 -1.08 -14.01 -6.21
CA PHE A 89 -1.54 -12.71 -5.75
C PHE A 89 -2.11 -11.89 -6.90
N GLU A 90 -3.43 -11.77 -6.96
CA GLU A 90 -4.18 -11.10 -8.04
C GLU A 90 -3.87 -9.60 -8.17
N PHE A 91 -3.65 -8.90 -7.05
CA PHE A 91 -3.43 -7.45 -7.04
C PHE A 91 -1.97 -7.05 -7.24
N SER A 92 -1.28 -7.74 -8.15
CA SER A 92 0.12 -7.55 -8.49
C SER A 92 0.29 -7.45 -10.00
N SER A 93 1.28 -6.68 -10.44
CA SER A 93 1.68 -6.64 -11.85
C SER A 93 2.38 -7.92 -12.34
N TRP A 94 2.58 -8.94 -11.49
CA TRP A 94 3.30 -10.15 -11.87
C TRP A 94 2.67 -10.87 -13.06
N GLN A 95 1.34 -10.90 -13.13
CA GLN A 95 0.63 -11.52 -14.25
C GLN A 95 0.94 -10.84 -15.59
N GLU A 96 1.17 -9.53 -15.60
CA GLU A 96 1.53 -8.78 -16.81
C GLU A 96 2.94 -9.15 -17.32
N TYR A 97 3.85 -9.57 -16.43
CA TYR A 97 5.17 -10.09 -16.82
C TYR A 97 5.09 -11.45 -17.47
N LYS A 98 4.19 -12.30 -16.99
CA LYS A 98 4.00 -13.65 -17.51
C LYS A 98 3.34 -13.63 -18.88
N ASP A 99 2.20 -12.95 -18.97
CA ASP A 99 1.39 -12.87 -20.19
C ASP A 99 0.55 -11.58 -20.14
N LYS A 100 1.03 -10.55 -20.83
CA LYS A 100 0.37 -9.25 -20.87
C LYS A 100 -1.00 -9.28 -21.54
N ASP A 101 -1.18 -10.19 -22.50
CA ASP A 101 -2.42 -10.29 -23.29
C ASP A 101 -3.53 -10.98 -22.49
N SER A 102 -3.18 -11.73 -21.43
CA SER A 102 -4.14 -12.33 -20.52
C SER A 102 -4.74 -11.34 -19.52
N VAL A 103 -4.14 -10.16 -19.36
CA VAL A 103 -4.57 -9.14 -18.39
C VAL A 103 -5.51 -8.16 -19.09
N LEU A 104 -6.73 -8.02 -18.57
CA LEU A 104 -7.77 -7.17 -19.15
C LEU A 104 -7.37 -5.70 -19.27
N PHE A 105 -6.64 -5.19 -18.28
CA PHE A 105 -6.15 -3.81 -18.23
C PHE A 105 -4.68 -3.77 -17.80
N PRO A 106 -3.73 -4.04 -18.71
CA PRO A 106 -2.31 -3.99 -18.38
C PRO A 106 -1.89 -2.54 -18.07
N LEU A 107 -1.27 -2.35 -16.93
CA LEU A 107 -0.84 -1.04 -16.42
C LEU A 107 0.66 -0.84 -16.50
N CYS A 108 1.45 -1.93 -16.55
CA CYS A 108 2.89 -1.87 -16.45
C CYS A 108 3.58 -1.94 -17.82
N ASP A 109 4.72 -1.24 -17.91
CA ASP A 109 5.64 -1.34 -19.04
C ASP A 109 6.63 -2.50 -18.81
N THR A 110 6.09 -3.71 -18.82
CA THR A 110 6.87 -4.94 -18.54
C THR A 110 7.96 -5.16 -19.58
N GLN A 111 7.76 -4.69 -20.84
CA GLN A 111 8.72 -4.88 -21.92
C GLN A 111 10.08 -4.22 -21.61
N THR A 112 10.08 -3.06 -20.96
CA THR A 112 11.33 -2.39 -20.55
C THR A 112 12.17 -3.26 -19.63
N VAL A 113 11.54 -4.01 -18.72
CA VAL A 113 12.21 -4.93 -17.82
C VAL A 113 12.63 -6.21 -18.54
N LEU A 114 11.70 -6.81 -19.32
CA LEU A 114 11.94 -8.08 -20.02
C LEU A 114 13.00 -7.98 -21.11
N ASN A 115 13.23 -6.80 -21.68
CA ASN A 115 14.34 -6.56 -22.61
C ASN A 115 15.73 -6.63 -21.92
N ARG A 116 15.78 -6.48 -20.61
CA ARG A 116 17.01 -6.54 -19.80
C ARG A 116 17.17 -7.87 -19.10
N ILE A 117 16.07 -8.42 -18.61
CA ILE A 117 16.03 -9.68 -17.85
C ILE A 117 14.94 -10.54 -18.47
N PRO A 118 15.30 -11.63 -19.18
CA PRO A 118 14.31 -12.55 -19.74
C PRO A 118 13.35 -13.10 -18.68
N TYR A 119 12.11 -13.38 -19.06
CA TYR A 119 11.07 -13.81 -18.10
C TYR A 119 11.51 -15.02 -17.23
N ASN A 120 12.17 -16.03 -17.83
CA ASN A 120 12.59 -17.22 -17.07
C ASN A 120 13.61 -16.86 -15.96
N GLU A 121 14.54 -15.98 -16.25
CA GLU A 121 15.53 -15.49 -15.28
C GLU A 121 14.84 -14.63 -14.21
N LEU A 122 13.99 -13.70 -14.63
CA LEU A 122 13.22 -12.86 -13.71
C LEU A 122 12.32 -13.71 -12.80
N ASN A 123 11.66 -14.72 -13.33
CA ASN A 123 10.83 -15.64 -12.55
C ASN A 123 11.65 -16.43 -11.52
N ALA A 124 12.83 -16.88 -11.87
CA ALA A 124 13.74 -17.54 -10.92
C ALA A 124 14.14 -16.58 -9.80
N LEU A 125 14.55 -15.35 -10.15
CA LEU A 125 14.94 -14.31 -9.19
C LEU A 125 13.80 -13.92 -8.24
N VAL A 126 12.58 -13.77 -8.75
CA VAL A 126 11.42 -13.36 -7.96
C VAL A 126 10.95 -14.49 -7.03
N ASN A 127 11.15 -15.75 -7.38
CA ASN A 127 10.80 -16.88 -6.50
C ASN A 127 11.93 -17.27 -5.54
N GLU A 128 13.14 -16.74 -5.71
CA GLU A 128 14.23 -16.86 -4.72
C GLU A 128 14.00 -15.84 -3.61
N LEU A 129 13.71 -16.31 -2.39
CA LEU A 129 13.40 -15.42 -1.26
C LEU A 129 14.55 -14.46 -0.98
N LEU A 130 14.20 -13.19 -0.86
CA LEU A 130 15.10 -12.16 -0.36
C LEU A 130 15.35 -12.35 1.13
N PRO A 131 16.60 -12.13 1.61
CA PRO A 131 16.89 -12.05 3.03
C PRO A 131 16.00 -11.03 3.75
N ASP A 132 15.70 -11.29 5.03
CA ASP A 132 14.78 -10.46 5.82
C ASP A 132 15.38 -9.12 6.24
N ASP A 133 16.72 -9.00 6.16
CA ASP A 133 17.47 -7.78 6.48
C ASP A 133 17.50 -6.75 5.35
N ILE A 134 16.93 -7.07 4.19
CA ILE A 134 16.82 -6.10 3.10
C ILE A 134 15.76 -5.07 3.46
N ALA A 135 16.23 -3.91 3.91
CA ALA A 135 15.41 -2.73 4.11
C ALA A 135 15.14 -2.07 2.75
N CYS A 136 13.94 -2.27 2.24
CA CYS A 136 13.36 -1.40 1.21
C CYS A 136 12.52 -0.33 1.90
N LEU A 137 11.97 0.62 1.14
CA LEU A 137 11.10 1.69 1.66
C LEU A 137 9.82 1.08 2.27
N ASP A 138 9.97 0.43 3.41
CA ASP A 138 8.85 -0.06 4.18
C ASP A 138 8.16 1.11 4.87
N ILE A 139 6.87 1.17 4.69
CA ILE A 139 6.03 1.89 5.62
C ILE A 139 5.99 0.97 6.83
N GLU A 140 6.85 1.25 7.83
CA GLU A 140 6.61 0.67 9.13
C GLU A 140 5.14 0.91 9.44
N ASP A 141 4.39 -0.15 9.60
CA ASP A 141 3.01 -0.05 10.07
C ASP A 141 3.07 0.42 11.52
N THR A 142 3.33 1.71 11.69
CA THR A 142 3.20 2.41 12.97
C THR A 142 1.73 2.56 13.36
N SER A 143 0.83 1.90 12.64
CA SER A 143 -0.48 1.56 13.15
C SER A 143 -0.28 0.50 14.25
N LYS A 144 0.25 0.90 15.39
CA LYS A 144 -0.25 0.36 16.66
C LYS A 144 -1.74 0.41 16.49
N GLY A 145 -2.33 -0.77 16.26
CA GLY A 145 -3.64 -0.93 15.67
C GLY A 145 -4.59 0.10 16.26
N ARG A 146 -5.15 0.94 15.39
CA ARG A 146 -6.18 1.86 15.85
C ARG A 146 -7.22 0.97 16.50
N PRO A 147 -7.47 1.13 17.81
CA PRO A 147 -8.39 0.25 18.49
C PRO A 147 -9.71 0.25 17.70
N SER A 148 -10.32 -0.91 17.49
CA SER A 148 -11.63 -1.00 16.85
C SER A 148 -12.61 -0.11 17.63
N ASP A 149 -13.69 0.31 16.96
CA ASP A 149 -14.71 1.13 17.62
C ASP A 149 -15.20 0.47 18.94
N ASP A 150 -15.28 -0.86 18.97
CA ASP A 150 -15.61 -1.62 20.19
C ASP A 150 -14.53 -1.51 21.26
N GLN A 151 -13.26 -1.54 20.89
CA GLN A 151 -12.14 -1.35 21.84
C GLN A 151 -12.08 0.09 22.35
N VAL A 152 -12.38 1.08 21.49
CA VAL A 152 -12.50 2.48 21.89
C VAL A 152 -13.64 2.66 22.88
N MET A 153 -14.81 2.06 22.60
CA MET A 153 -15.96 2.11 23.49
C MET A 153 -15.69 1.44 24.85
N LEU A 154 -14.96 0.33 24.85
CA LEU A 154 -14.51 -0.32 26.09
C LEU A 154 -13.58 0.58 26.92
N LEU A 155 -12.60 1.20 26.28
CA LEU A 155 -11.66 2.13 26.93
C LEU A 155 -12.37 3.38 27.46
N ILE A 156 -13.33 3.93 26.72
CA ILE A 156 -14.14 5.06 27.16
C ILE A 156 -14.95 4.66 28.40
N LYS A 157 -15.62 3.52 28.34
CA LYS A 157 -16.41 2.99 29.46
C LYS A 157 -15.56 2.77 30.72
N GLU A 158 -14.37 2.20 30.55
CA GLU A 158 -13.42 1.94 31.65
C GLU A 158 -12.92 3.24 32.29
N LYS A 159 -12.55 4.25 31.46
CA LYS A 159 -11.98 5.51 31.95
C LYS A 159 -13.03 6.51 32.44
N THR A 160 -14.22 6.52 31.90
CA THR A 160 -15.22 7.57 32.16
C THR A 160 -16.54 7.06 32.69
N GLY A 161 -16.78 5.75 32.67
CA GLY A 161 -18.07 5.15 33.00
C GLY A 161 -19.18 5.37 31.95
N ALA A 162 -18.91 6.10 30.86
CA ALA A 162 -19.89 6.38 29.83
C ALA A 162 -20.15 5.13 28.97
N THR A 163 -21.42 4.75 28.82
CA THR A 163 -21.83 3.54 28.07
C THR A 163 -22.21 3.80 26.62
N ASN A 164 -22.35 5.07 26.22
CA ASN A 164 -22.65 5.50 24.86
C ASN A 164 -22.20 6.94 24.60
N SER A 165 -22.24 7.37 23.33
CA SER A 165 -21.80 8.71 22.92
C SER A 165 -22.55 9.85 23.60
N SER A 166 -23.85 9.69 23.87
CA SER A 166 -24.65 10.70 24.52
C SER A 166 -24.25 10.88 26.01
N ALA A 167 -24.00 9.78 26.71
CA ALA A 167 -23.49 9.80 28.07
C ALA A 167 -22.10 10.43 28.15
N PHE A 168 -21.22 10.15 27.17
CA PHE A 168 -19.90 10.76 27.09
C PHE A 168 -19.97 12.27 26.85
N GLN A 169 -20.88 12.76 26.01
CA GLN A 169 -21.05 14.19 25.73
C GLN A 169 -21.52 14.97 26.96
N GLN A 170 -22.22 14.34 27.88
CA GLN A 170 -22.71 14.97 29.12
C GLN A 170 -21.68 15.05 30.24
N LEU A 171 -20.51 14.44 30.08
CA LEU A 171 -19.43 14.51 31.05
C LEU A 171 -18.80 15.92 31.09
N PRO A 172 -18.28 16.36 32.25
CA PRO A 172 -17.47 17.58 32.36
C PRO A 172 -16.26 17.54 31.43
N ASP A 173 -15.88 18.69 30.87
CA ASP A 173 -14.80 18.80 29.90
C ASP A 173 -13.44 18.34 30.46
N GLU A 174 -13.19 18.55 31.75
CA GLU A 174 -12.00 18.04 32.45
C GLU A 174 -11.84 16.52 32.38
N ILE A 175 -12.95 15.76 32.37
CA ILE A 175 -12.93 14.29 32.24
C ILE A 175 -12.76 13.89 30.79
N LYS A 176 -13.32 14.62 29.84
CA LYS A 176 -13.19 14.39 28.40
C LYS A 176 -11.74 14.56 27.95
N ASP A 177 -11.09 15.64 28.40
CA ASP A 177 -9.70 15.95 28.02
C ASP A 177 -8.70 14.94 28.58
N ASN A 178 -8.92 14.44 29.79
CA ASN A 178 -8.08 13.39 30.38
C ASN A 178 -8.30 11.99 29.75
N SER A 179 -9.38 11.78 29.02
CA SER A 179 -9.67 10.53 28.32
C SER A 179 -9.13 10.50 26.90
N CYS A 180 -8.74 11.64 26.32
CA CYS A 180 -8.05 11.72 25.03
C CYS A 180 -6.60 11.24 25.20
N VAL A 181 -6.34 9.99 24.86
CA VAL A 181 -4.98 9.46 24.73
C VAL A 181 -4.40 10.06 23.43
N ARG A 182 -3.31 10.81 23.54
CA ARG A 182 -2.47 11.27 22.44
C ARG A 182 -1.75 10.09 21.78
#